data_3e019ddc943a79b5100e0c79d350526b
#
_entry.id   3e019ddc943a79b5100e0c79d350526b
#
_cell.length_a   1.000
_cell.length_b   1.000
_cell.length_c   1.000
_cell.angle_alpha   90.00
_cell.angle_beta   90.00
_cell.angle_gamma   90.00
#
_symmetry.space_group_name_H-M   'P 1'
#
loop_
_entity.id
_entity.type
_entity.pdbx_description
1 polymer ?
#
loop_
_entity_poly.entity_id
_entity_poly.type
_entity_poly.pdbx_seq_one_letter_code
_entity_poly.pdbx_strand_id
1 'polypeptide(L)'
;MIRILFAAALFAVTCQAAAAGLPPKVEIKYKVSMGSVKIGEGTDVFEHDGKTYKVVSESKTAGLAAIFYRLDLRREATGTITPKGLRPDDYRETRNGQLRRSAHFDWQKKQADLQDGDRKQTVPLPDNTWDNTSFGYNFAFGKPDAGDMDLYLTDGRRVQSYRYTVVGKEKLDTELGPMDTVHVRKVLEGDDKRQFDVWVATEHHLLPVRIRYTEKDGTAFDSVVTQITPAR
;
A
#
# COMPACT_ATOMS: atom_id res chain seq x y z
N MET A 1 35.28 22.10 52.40
CA MET A 1 34.26 21.12 51.93
C MET A 1 33.73 21.59 50.59
N ILE A 2 34.23 21.01 49.50
CA ILE A 2 33.83 21.37 48.12
C ILE A 2 32.81 20.33 47.68
N ARG A 3 31.56 20.73 47.44
CA ARG A 3 30.51 19.89 46.83
C ARG A 3 30.60 19.98 45.30
N ILE A 4 31.02 18.91 44.70
CA ILE A 4 30.99 18.75 43.23
C ILE A 4 29.58 18.23 42.85
N LEU A 5 28.81 19.06 42.15
CA LEU A 5 27.56 18.71 41.49
C LEU A 5 27.86 18.01 40.16
N PHE A 6 27.60 16.73 40.07
CA PHE A 6 27.56 15.99 38.80
C PHE A 6 26.22 16.27 38.10
N ALA A 7 26.25 17.03 37.02
CA ALA A 7 25.10 17.15 36.12
C ALA A 7 25.11 15.95 35.15
N ALA A 8 24.18 15.02 35.34
CA ALA A 8 23.95 13.92 34.41
C ALA A 8 23.18 14.47 33.19
N ALA A 9 23.84 14.63 32.07
CA ALA A 9 23.19 14.92 30.78
C ALA A 9 22.53 13.65 30.26
N LEU A 10 21.21 13.59 30.32
CA LEU A 10 20.43 12.53 29.65
C LEU A 10 20.48 12.78 28.15
N PHE A 11 21.30 12.03 27.42
CA PHE A 11 21.22 11.95 25.96
C PHE A 11 20.00 11.10 25.60
N ALA A 12 18.90 11.75 25.21
CA ALA A 12 17.79 11.09 24.55
C ALA A 12 18.27 10.64 23.15
N VAL A 13 18.62 9.35 23.04
CA VAL A 13 18.83 8.72 21.74
C VAL A 13 17.47 8.63 21.06
N THR A 14 17.16 9.58 20.19
CA THR A 14 16.05 9.48 19.26
C THR A 14 16.40 8.37 18.28
N CYS A 15 15.84 7.18 18.51
CA CYS A 15 15.88 6.09 17.54
C CYS A 15 15.03 6.53 16.35
N GLN A 16 15.65 7.18 15.37
CA GLN A 16 15.05 7.39 14.06
C GLN A 16 14.99 6.01 13.40
N ALA A 17 13.78 5.46 13.27
CA ALA A 17 13.54 4.36 12.35
C ALA A 17 13.86 4.90 10.95
N ALA A 18 15.08 4.68 10.52
CA ALA A 18 15.50 4.98 9.17
C ALA A 18 14.63 4.14 8.23
N ALA A 19 13.85 4.78 7.38
CA ALA A 19 13.42 4.21 6.11
C ALA A 19 14.72 3.91 5.36
N ALA A 20 15.25 2.69 5.54
CA ALA A 20 16.63 2.35 5.18
C ALA A 20 16.81 2.48 3.66
N GLY A 21 17.17 3.68 3.21
CA GLY A 21 17.59 3.96 1.85
C GLY A 21 16.47 4.17 0.81
N LEU A 22 15.18 4.13 1.17
CA LEU A 22 14.12 4.48 0.21
C LEU A 22 14.23 5.96 -0.17
N PRO A 23 14.29 6.31 -1.48
CA PRO A 23 14.31 7.70 -1.91
C PRO A 23 13.07 8.47 -1.41
N PRO A 24 13.20 9.77 -1.10
CA PRO A 24 12.08 10.60 -0.64
C PRO A 24 10.87 10.61 -1.57
N LYS A 25 11.12 10.31 -2.85
CA LYS A 25 10.06 10.16 -3.87
C LYS A 25 10.41 9.05 -4.84
N VAL A 26 9.44 8.19 -5.10
CA VAL A 26 9.53 7.13 -6.11
C VAL A 26 8.27 7.14 -6.96
N GLU A 27 8.44 7.10 -8.29
CA GLU A 27 7.35 6.86 -9.25
C GLU A 27 7.49 5.45 -9.81
N ILE A 28 6.39 4.67 -9.80
CA ILE A 28 6.33 3.33 -10.36
C ILE A 28 5.21 3.30 -11.41
N LYS A 29 5.55 2.84 -12.63
CA LYS A 29 4.54 2.65 -13.69
C LYS A 29 4.26 1.17 -13.87
N TYR A 30 3.00 0.88 -14.18
CA TYR A 30 2.51 -0.49 -14.36
C TYR A 30 1.77 -0.63 -15.69
N LYS A 31 1.96 -1.77 -16.32
CA LYS A 31 1.04 -2.30 -17.31
C LYS A 31 -0.05 -3.08 -16.58
N VAL A 32 -1.31 -2.73 -16.86
CA VAL A 32 -2.48 -3.41 -16.30
C VAL A 32 -3.09 -4.31 -17.37
N SER A 33 -3.26 -5.60 -17.04
CA SER A 33 -3.86 -6.58 -17.94
C SER A 33 -4.98 -7.39 -17.26
N MET A 34 -5.87 -7.91 -18.09
CA MET A 34 -6.89 -8.88 -17.72
C MET A 34 -6.60 -10.16 -18.53
N GLY A 35 -6.18 -11.22 -17.85
CA GLY A 35 -5.58 -12.36 -18.53
C GLY A 35 -4.34 -11.95 -19.34
N SER A 36 -4.31 -12.25 -20.63
CA SER A 36 -3.22 -11.85 -21.56
C SER A 36 -3.42 -10.49 -22.22
N VAL A 37 -4.57 -9.84 -22.02
CA VAL A 37 -4.93 -8.61 -22.74
C VAL A 37 -4.56 -7.40 -21.89
N LYS A 38 -3.73 -6.48 -22.44
CA LYS A 38 -3.51 -5.16 -21.83
C LYS A 38 -4.80 -4.35 -21.87
N ILE A 39 -5.26 -3.91 -20.71
CA ILE A 39 -6.50 -3.12 -20.56
C ILE A 39 -6.24 -1.70 -20.05
N GLY A 40 -5.05 -1.42 -19.53
CA GLY A 40 -4.77 -0.13 -18.91
C GLY A 40 -3.32 0.08 -18.53
N GLU A 41 -3.10 1.21 -17.89
CA GLU A 41 -1.84 1.61 -17.30
C GLU A 41 -2.09 2.16 -15.90
N GLY A 42 -1.12 1.96 -15.00
CA GLY A 42 -1.11 2.50 -13.66
C GLY A 42 0.15 3.33 -13.42
N THR A 43 0.04 4.33 -12.56
CA THR A 43 1.18 5.09 -12.04
C THR A 43 0.97 5.32 -10.57
N ASP A 44 1.93 4.89 -9.78
CA ASP A 44 1.97 5.17 -8.35
C ASP A 44 3.11 6.15 -8.06
N VAL A 45 2.84 7.15 -7.25
CA VAL A 45 3.85 8.07 -6.70
C VAL A 45 3.82 7.93 -5.20
N PHE A 46 4.94 7.45 -4.63
CA PHE A 46 5.18 7.40 -3.20
C PHE A 46 6.13 8.52 -2.81
N GLU A 47 5.75 9.33 -1.82
CA GLU A 47 6.56 10.42 -1.27
C GLU A 47 6.63 10.31 0.25
N HIS A 48 7.80 10.66 0.85
CA HIS A 48 7.97 10.73 2.30
C HIS A 48 9.07 11.69 2.71
N ASP A 49 8.96 12.21 3.94
CA ASP A 49 9.97 13.05 4.60
C ASP A 49 10.63 12.34 5.81
N GLY A 50 10.42 11.02 5.93
CA GLY A 50 10.87 10.21 7.06
C GLY A 50 9.94 10.23 8.28
N LYS A 51 8.90 11.10 8.30
CA LYS A 51 7.89 11.20 9.36
C LYS A 51 6.47 10.98 8.82
N THR A 52 6.19 11.57 7.68
CA THR A 52 4.91 11.47 6.99
C THR A 52 5.10 10.84 5.61
N TYR A 53 4.03 10.29 5.06
CA TYR A 53 4.02 9.76 3.70
C TYR A 53 2.76 10.18 2.94
N LYS A 54 2.88 10.14 1.63
CA LYS A 54 1.79 10.26 0.68
C LYS A 54 1.97 9.22 -0.43
N VAL A 55 0.88 8.50 -0.74
CA VAL A 55 0.79 7.62 -1.92
C VAL A 55 -0.31 8.15 -2.81
N VAL A 56 -0.01 8.33 -4.08
CA VAL A 56 -0.98 8.62 -5.13
C VAL A 56 -0.91 7.50 -6.15
N SER A 57 -2.02 6.77 -6.33
CA SER A 57 -2.15 5.70 -7.33
C SER A 57 -3.19 6.11 -8.37
N GLU A 58 -2.78 6.19 -9.62
CA GLU A 58 -3.65 6.48 -10.75
C GLU A 58 -3.69 5.28 -11.70
N SER A 59 -4.88 4.90 -12.14
CA SER A 59 -5.07 3.82 -13.12
C SER A 59 -6.07 4.27 -14.16
N LYS A 60 -5.72 4.08 -15.44
CA LYS A 60 -6.56 4.46 -16.57
C LYS A 60 -6.68 3.30 -17.54
N THR A 61 -7.88 3.11 -18.09
CA THR A 61 -8.04 2.20 -19.24
C THR A 61 -7.30 2.75 -20.45
N ALA A 62 -6.64 1.86 -21.19
CA ALA A 62 -5.86 2.21 -22.37
C ALA A 62 -6.16 1.26 -23.54
N GLY A 63 -5.76 1.67 -24.77
CA GLY A 63 -5.93 0.88 -25.98
C GLY A 63 -7.40 0.62 -26.31
N LEU A 64 -7.68 -0.58 -26.85
CA LEU A 64 -9.04 -0.96 -27.25
C LEU A 64 -10.03 -1.00 -26.09
N ALA A 65 -9.58 -1.32 -24.87
CA ALA A 65 -10.45 -1.33 -23.70
C ALA A 65 -11.05 0.04 -23.40
N ALA A 66 -10.32 1.14 -23.68
CA ALA A 66 -10.79 2.51 -23.45
C ALA A 66 -11.95 2.93 -24.36
N ILE A 67 -12.17 2.22 -25.48
CA ILE A 67 -13.29 2.45 -26.40
C ILE A 67 -14.60 1.95 -25.80
N PHE A 68 -14.55 0.82 -25.09
CA PHE A 68 -15.72 0.16 -24.53
C PHE A 68 -16.00 0.57 -23.09
N TYR A 69 -14.94 0.84 -22.32
CA TYR A 69 -15.05 1.21 -20.92
C TYR A 69 -13.95 2.19 -20.52
N ARG A 70 -14.35 3.43 -20.26
CA ARG A 70 -13.43 4.49 -19.81
C ARG A 70 -13.43 4.57 -18.31
N LEU A 71 -12.30 4.21 -17.69
CA LEU A 71 -12.07 4.34 -16.26
C LEU A 71 -10.85 5.24 -16.02
N ASP A 72 -11.05 6.27 -15.20
CA ASP A 72 -9.99 7.05 -14.57
C ASP A 72 -10.17 6.89 -13.07
N LEU A 73 -9.28 6.11 -12.45
CA LEU A 73 -9.30 5.78 -11.04
C LEU A 73 -8.08 6.42 -10.37
N ARG A 74 -8.33 7.27 -9.39
CA ARG A 74 -7.29 7.87 -8.56
C ARG A 74 -7.53 7.52 -7.10
N ARG A 75 -6.51 7.00 -6.44
CA ARG A 75 -6.48 6.77 -5.00
C ARG A 75 -5.36 7.59 -4.39
N GLU A 76 -5.63 8.12 -3.21
CA GLU A 76 -4.67 8.89 -2.44
C GLU A 76 -4.73 8.44 -0.99
N ALA A 77 -3.57 8.15 -0.40
CA ALA A 77 -3.41 7.83 1.01
C ALA A 77 -2.32 8.73 1.60
N THR A 78 -2.58 9.29 2.76
CA THR A 78 -1.60 10.05 3.55
C THR A 78 -1.56 9.53 4.97
N GLY A 79 -0.42 9.70 5.64
CA GLY A 79 -0.29 9.24 7.01
C GLY A 79 1.10 9.48 7.59
N THR A 80 1.36 8.82 8.71
CA THR A 80 2.60 8.90 9.46
C THR A 80 3.42 7.63 9.33
N ILE A 81 4.75 7.77 9.33
CA ILE A 81 5.71 6.67 9.39
C ILE A 81 6.00 6.38 10.86
N THR A 82 5.78 5.14 11.27
CA THR A 82 5.99 4.69 12.65
C THR A 82 7.04 3.57 12.67
N PRO A 83 7.57 3.19 13.85
CA PRO A 83 8.44 2.02 13.96
C PRO A 83 7.79 0.69 13.53
N LYS A 84 6.45 0.66 13.43
CA LYS A 84 5.67 -0.51 12.97
C LYS A 84 5.29 -0.43 11.48
N GLY A 85 5.77 0.57 10.75
CA GLY A 85 5.45 0.81 9.34
C GLY A 85 4.53 2.03 9.15
N LEU A 86 3.84 2.04 8.01
CA LEU A 86 2.94 3.13 7.64
C LEU A 86 1.65 3.08 8.47
N ARG A 87 1.21 4.23 8.95
CA ARG A 87 -0.05 4.40 9.67
C ARG A 87 -0.89 5.44 8.95
N PRO A 88 -1.99 5.05 8.28
CA PRO A 88 -2.80 5.97 7.50
C PRO A 88 -3.56 6.97 8.38
N ASP A 89 -3.68 8.21 7.91
CA ASP A 89 -4.50 9.26 8.51
C ASP A 89 -5.71 9.57 7.61
N ASP A 90 -5.52 9.56 6.27
CA ASP A 90 -6.59 9.77 5.31
C ASP A 90 -6.42 8.88 4.07
N TYR A 91 -7.55 8.41 3.54
CA TYR A 91 -7.67 7.69 2.28
C TYR A 91 -8.80 8.28 1.43
N ARG A 92 -8.58 8.40 0.11
CA ARG A 92 -9.58 8.84 -0.86
C ARG A 92 -9.50 8.05 -2.15
N GLU A 93 -10.65 7.69 -2.69
CA GLU A 93 -10.80 7.12 -4.03
C GLU A 93 -11.72 8.02 -4.86
N THR A 94 -11.24 8.48 -6.02
CA THR A 94 -12.06 9.15 -7.03
C THR A 94 -12.15 8.27 -8.28
N ARG A 95 -13.32 8.27 -8.92
CA ARG A 95 -13.55 7.62 -10.22
C ARG A 95 -14.11 8.63 -11.18
N ASN A 96 -13.46 8.77 -12.33
CA ASN A 96 -13.85 9.75 -13.35
C ASN A 96 -14.02 11.16 -12.77
N GLY A 97 -13.11 11.57 -11.88
CA GLY A 97 -13.11 12.87 -11.22
C GLY A 97 -14.08 13.04 -10.04
N GLN A 98 -14.92 12.06 -9.73
CA GLN A 98 -15.88 12.13 -8.63
C GLN A 98 -15.41 11.32 -7.42
N LEU A 99 -15.49 11.90 -6.22
CA LEU A 99 -15.21 11.18 -4.96
C LEU A 99 -16.17 10.01 -4.83
N ARG A 100 -15.62 8.83 -4.76
CA ARG A 100 -16.37 7.59 -4.60
C ARG A 100 -16.30 7.05 -3.18
N ARG A 101 -15.09 7.08 -2.58
CA ARG A 101 -14.85 6.56 -1.24
C ARG A 101 -13.84 7.39 -0.50
N SER A 102 -13.96 7.40 0.83
CA SER A 102 -12.93 7.95 1.71
C SER A 102 -12.93 7.25 3.07
N ALA A 103 -11.79 7.34 3.76
CA ALA A 103 -11.65 6.98 5.16
C ALA A 103 -10.80 8.06 5.86
N HIS A 104 -11.23 8.51 7.02
CA HIS A 104 -10.45 9.32 7.95
C HIS A 104 -10.20 8.49 9.23
N PHE A 105 -8.95 8.44 9.70
CA PHE A 105 -8.53 7.56 10.78
C PHE A 105 -8.22 8.38 12.04
N ASP A 106 -9.15 8.40 13.00
CA ASP A 106 -8.94 9.01 14.32
C ASP A 106 -8.33 7.98 15.29
N TRP A 107 -7.01 7.93 15.31
CA TRP A 107 -6.25 7.00 16.15
C TRP A 107 -6.39 7.27 17.65
N GLN A 108 -6.69 8.51 18.04
CA GLN A 108 -6.89 8.87 19.45
C GLN A 108 -8.22 8.33 19.96
N LYS A 109 -9.28 8.47 19.16
CA LYS A 109 -10.61 7.94 19.48
C LYS A 109 -10.78 6.47 19.13
N LYS A 110 -9.80 5.86 18.41
CA LYS A 110 -9.89 4.50 17.85
C LYS A 110 -11.15 4.31 16.99
N GLN A 111 -11.41 5.28 16.12
CA GLN A 111 -12.54 5.32 15.20
C GLN A 111 -12.08 5.69 13.80
N ALA A 112 -12.76 5.14 12.78
CA ALA A 112 -12.60 5.56 11.41
C ALA A 112 -13.95 6.05 10.86
N ASP A 113 -13.92 7.23 10.23
CA ASP A 113 -15.05 7.77 9.48
C ASP A 113 -14.93 7.34 8.03
N LEU A 114 -15.88 6.53 7.57
CA LEU A 114 -15.91 5.95 6.23
C LEU A 114 -17.01 6.56 5.41
N GLN A 115 -16.74 6.72 4.10
CA GLN A 115 -17.72 7.15 3.11
C GLN A 115 -17.67 6.24 1.88
N ASP A 116 -18.83 5.77 1.40
CA ASP A 116 -19.03 5.05 0.13
C ASP A 116 -20.24 5.64 -0.60
N GLY A 117 -19.98 6.51 -1.56
CA GLY A 117 -21.00 7.38 -2.16
C GLY A 117 -21.61 8.31 -1.11
N ASP A 118 -22.93 8.23 -0.95
CA ASP A 118 -23.67 9.03 0.05
C ASP A 118 -23.70 8.39 1.43
N ARG A 119 -23.33 7.10 1.53
CA ARG A 119 -23.31 6.39 2.80
C ARG A 119 -22.09 6.81 3.62
N LYS A 120 -22.34 7.31 4.83
CA LYS A 120 -21.32 7.66 5.83
C LYS A 120 -21.52 6.82 7.08
N GLN A 121 -20.44 6.41 7.70
CA GLN A 121 -20.46 5.65 8.95
C GLN A 121 -19.17 5.84 9.73
N THR A 122 -19.27 5.82 11.06
CA THR A 122 -18.13 5.74 11.97
C THR A 122 -18.03 4.30 12.49
N VAL A 123 -16.84 3.71 12.42
CA VAL A 123 -16.59 2.32 12.82
C VAL A 123 -15.39 2.24 13.76
N PRO A 124 -15.26 1.17 14.58
CA PRO A 124 -14.04 0.92 15.34
C PRO A 124 -12.81 0.84 14.46
N LEU A 125 -11.68 1.38 14.95
CA LEU A 125 -10.38 1.38 14.30
C LEU A 125 -9.39 0.53 15.10
N PRO A 126 -9.13 -0.71 14.69
CA PRO A 126 -8.08 -1.55 15.27
C PRO A 126 -6.67 -0.99 15.00
N ASP A 127 -5.71 -1.28 15.88
CA ASP A 127 -4.37 -0.68 15.86
C ASP A 127 -3.52 -1.03 14.61
N ASN A 128 -3.79 -2.15 13.93
CA ASN A 128 -3.10 -2.60 12.72
C ASN A 128 -3.99 -2.47 11.47
N THR A 129 -4.71 -1.35 11.37
CA THR A 129 -5.53 -1.03 10.21
C THR A 129 -4.71 -0.25 9.17
N TRP A 130 -4.76 -0.71 7.92
CA TRP A 130 -4.17 -0.04 6.76
C TRP A 130 -5.23 0.28 5.71
N ASP A 131 -4.89 1.14 4.77
CA ASP A 131 -5.68 1.35 3.56
C ASP A 131 -5.13 0.50 2.39
N ASN A 132 -5.98 0.25 1.41
CA ASN A 132 -5.61 -0.60 0.26
C ASN A 132 -4.52 0.00 -0.64
N THR A 133 -4.26 1.31 -0.55
CA THR A 133 -3.27 1.98 -1.40
C THR A 133 -1.89 1.92 -0.79
N SER A 134 -1.77 2.21 0.51
CA SER A 134 -0.49 2.18 1.22
C SER A 134 -0.04 0.76 1.61
N PHE A 135 -0.92 -0.24 1.58
CA PHE A 135 -0.63 -1.61 2.01
C PHE A 135 0.65 -2.18 1.38
N GLY A 136 0.78 -2.12 0.04
CA GLY A 136 1.94 -2.64 -0.67
C GLY A 136 3.26 -1.91 -0.34
N TYR A 137 3.17 -0.63 0.00
CA TYR A 137 4.33 0.21 0.37
C TYR A 137 4.78 0.00 1.81
N ASN A 138 3.92 -0.55 2.66
CA ASN A 138 4.25 -0.81 4.06
C ASN A 138 5.46 -1.76 4.20
N PHE A 139 5.66 -2.66 3.25
CA PHE A 139 6.79 -3.59 3.24
C PHE A 139 8.15 -2.90 3.06
N ALA A 140 8.20 -1.69 2.50
CA ALA A 140 9.42 -0.88 2.44
C ALA A 140 9.88 -0.36 3.81
N PHE A 141 8.99 -0.34 4.82
CA PHE A 141 9.26 0.13 6.18
C PHE A 141 9.34 -1.01 7.21
N GLY A 142 9.00 -2.23 6.82
CA GLY A 142 9.11 -3.42 7.64
C GLY A 142 9.12 -4.66 6.75
N LYS A 143 10.17 -5.48 6.84
CA LYS A 143 10.22 -6.72 6.05
C LYS A 143 9.02 -7.59 6.40
N PRO A 144 8.36 -8.19 5.40
CA PRO A 144 7.39 -9.22 5.68
C PRO A 144 8.12 -10.39 6.36
N ASP A 145 7.77 -10.65 7.62
CA ASP A 145 8.27 -11.82 8.33
C ASP A 145 7.72 -13.09 7.69
N ALA A 146 8.48 -14.17 7.78
CA ALA A 146 7.98 -15.48 7.37
C ALA A 146 6.79 -15.86 8.25
N GLY A 147 5.65 -16.18 7.62
CA GLY A 147 4.44 -16.60 8.30
C GLY A 147 3.23 -15.74 7.97
N ASP A 148 2.20 -15.91 8.80
CA ASP A 148 0.92 -15.22 8.63
C ASP A 148 0.92 -13.86 9.31
N MET A 149 0.26 -12.89 8.67
CA MET A 149 0.05 -11.54 9.15
C MET A 149 -1.44 -11.27 9.26
N ASP A 150 -1.96 -11.16 10.48
CA ASP A 150 -3.33 -10.71 10.72
C ASP A 150 -3.38 -9.18 10.76
N LEU A 151 -4.20 -8.58 9.93
CA LEU A 151 -4.32 -7.14 9.79
C LEU A 151 -5.74 -6.73 9.38
N TYR A 152 -6.02 -5.44 9.49
CA TYR A 152 -7.27 -4.85 9.01
C TYR A 152 -6.99 -3.98 7.80
N LEU A 153 -7.86 -4.07 6.79
CA LEU A 153 -7.81 -3.19 5.61
C LEU A 153 -9.12 -2.45 5.43
N THR A 154 -9.00 -1.25 4.86
CA THR A 154 -10.16 -0.51 4.38
C THR A 154 -9.95 0.00 2.96
N ASP A 155 -11.02 0.01 2.19
CA ASP A 155 -11.16 0.67 0.90
C ASP A 155 -12.12 1.87 0.98
N GLY A 156 -12.39 2.37 2.20
CA GLY A 156 -13.36 3.43 2.48
C GLY A 156 -14.81 2.95 2.70
N ARG A 157 -15.11 1.66 2.40
CA ARG A 157 -16.45 1.07 2.63
C ARG A 157 -16.63 0.48 4.01
N ARG A 158 -15.60 -0.23 4.48
CA ARG A 158 -15.61 -0.98 5.74
C ARG A 158 -14.17 -1.23 6.18
N VAL A 159 -13.96 -1.40 7.46
CA VAL A 159 -12.76 -1.97 8.04
C VAL A 159 -12.99 -3.47 8.17
N GLN A 160 -12.13 -4.29 7.59
CA GLN A 160 -12.28 -5.75 7.59
C GLN A 160 -10.95 -6.43 7.92
N SER A 161 -11.01 -7.46 8.76
CA SER A 161 -9.86 -8.33 9.06
C SER A 161 -9.51 -9.19 7.86
N TYR A 162 -8.21 -9.33 7.62
CA TYR A 162 -7.63 -10.24 6.62
C TYR A 162 -6.38 -10.88 7.19
N ARG A 163 -6.12 -12.10 6.73
CA ARG A 163 -4.85 -12.77 6.92
C ARG A 163 -4.09 -12.79 5.61
N TYR A 164 -2.81 -12.43 5.68
CA TYR A 164 -1.88 -12.57 4.57
C TYR A 164 -0.74 -13.49 4.99
N THR A 165 -0.17 -14.20 4.03
CA THR A 165 0.97 -15.08 4.25
C THR A 165 2.10 -14.76 3.28
N VAL A 166 3.35 -14.94 3.72
CA VAL A 166 4.51 -14.92 2.83
C VAL A 166 4.61 -16.27 2.15
N VAL A 167 4.29 -16.32 0.86
CA VAL A 167 4.38 -17.54 0.04
C VAL A 167 5.84 -17.97 -0.14
N GLY A 168 6.74 -17.01 -0.33
CA GLY A 168 8.16 -17.27 -0.50
C GLY A 168 8.85 -16.24 -1.37
N LYS A 169 10.12 -16.53 -1.70
CA LYS A 169 10.90 -15.77 -2.66
C LYS A 169 10.73 -16.38 -4.03
N GLU A 170 10.53 -15.56 -5.04
CA GLU A 170 10.46 -16.00 -6.44
C GLU A 170 11.05 -14.95 -7.38
N LYS A 171 11.49 -15.40 -8.54
CA LYS A 171 11.94 -14.52 -9.61
C LYS A 171 10.77 -14.15 -10.50
N LEU A 172 10.54 -12.84 -10.63
CA LEU A 172 9.48 -12.28 -11.46
C LEU A 172 10.07 -11.70 -12.75
N ASP A 173 9.61 -12.19 -13.90
CA ASP A 173 9.97 -11.60 -15.19
C ASP A 173 9.15 -10.33 -15.43
N THR A 174 9.85 -9.22 -15.69
CA THR A 174 9.25 -7.91 -15.98
C THR A 174 9.84 -7.28 -17.22
N GLU A 175 9.26 -6.18 -17.71
CA GLU A 175 9.84 -5.39 -18.79
C GLU A 175 11.17 -4.72 -18.42
N LEU A 176 11.49 -4.64 -17.12
CA LEU A 176 12.78 -4.16 -16.59
C LEU A 176 13.82 -5.29 -16.44
N GLY A 177 13.47 -6.51 -16.83
CA GLY A 177 14.25 -7.72 -16.60
C GLY A 177 13.73 -8.55 -15.41
N PRO A 178 14.41 -9.67 -15.10
CA PRO A 178 14.06 -10.52 -13.99
C PRO A 178 14.36 -9.82 -12.65
N MET A 179 13.41 -9.88 -11.70
CA MET A 179 13.53 -9.29 -10.36
C MET A 179 13.36 -10.35 -9.29
N ASP A 180 14.20 -10.32 -8.26
CA ASP A 180 14.03 -11.14 -7.08
C ASP A 180 12.98 -10.51 -6.18
N THR A 181 11.92 -11.26 -5.86
CA THR A 181 10.76 -10.76 -5.14
C THR A 181 10.42 -11.62 -3.93
N VAL A 182 9.70 -11.02 -2.98
CA VAL A 182 8.93 -11.73 -1.95
C VAL A 182 7.47 -11.66 -2.35
N HIS A 183 6.83 -12.82 -2.44
CA HIS A 183 5.41 -12.93 -2.74
C HIS A 183 4.59 -12.99 -1.45
N VAL A 184 3.66 -12.07 -1.30
CA VAL A 184 2.71 -12.01 -0.20
C VAL A 184 1.31 -12.21 -0.75
N ARG A 185 0.54 -13.11 -0.12
CA ARG A 185 -0.77 -13.55 -0.58
C ARG A 185 -1.81 -13.45 0.53
N LYS A 186 -3.00 -12.98 0.18
CA LYS A 186 -4.16 -13.05 1.05
C LYS A 186 -4.56 -14.51 1.25
N VAL A 187 -4.74 -14.93 2.50
CA VAL A 187 -5.33 -16.23 2.85
C VAL A 187 -6.84 -16.15 2.66
N LEU A 188 -7.39 -17.10 1.89
CA LEU A 188 -8.84 -17.17 1.68
C LEU A 188 -9.49 -17.81 2.90
N GLU A 189 -10.50 -17.15 3.47
CA GLU A 189 -11.25 -17.61 4.62
C GLU A 189 -12.75 -17.63 4.31
N GLY A 190 -13.45 -18.65 4.78
CA GLY A 190 -14.90 -18.81 4.57
C GLY A 190 -15.27 -18.83 3.10
N ASP A 191 -16.29 -18.04 2.72
CA ASP A 191 -16.82 -17.97 1.34
C ASP A 191 -16.14 -16.89 0.48
N ASP A 192 -15.10 -16.22 0.96
CA ASP A 192 -14.40 -15.23 0.17
C ASP A 192 -13.44 -15.91 -0.82
N LYS A 193 -13.77 -15.79 -2.12
CA LYS A 193 -12.98 -16.34 -3.23
C LYS A 193 -12.13 -15.28 -3.94
N ARG A 194 -12.12 -14.04 -3.44
CA ARG A 194 -11.34 -12.96 -4.03
C ARG A 194 -9.91 -13.01 -3.54
N GLN A 195 -9.00 -13.33 -4.45
CA GLN A 195 -7.58 -13.41 -4.15
C GLN A 195 -6.89 -12.06 -4.36
N PHE A 196 -5.96 -11.74 -3.49
CA PHE A 196 -5.07 -10.59 -3.62
C PHE A 196 -3.63 -11.04 -3.37
N ASP A 197 -2.77 -10.74 -4.31
CA ASP A 197 -1.36 -11.06 -4.27
C ASP A 197 -0.53 -9.79 -4.53
N VAL A 198 0.58 -9.64 -3.81
CA VAL A 198 1.57 -8.59 -4.05
C VAL A 198 2.97 -9.18 -4.06
N TRP A 199 3.79 -8.75 -5.01
CA TRP A 199 5.21 -9.07 -5.10
C TRP A 199 6.01 -7.81 -4.85
N VAL A 200 6.89 -7.87 -3.85
CA VAL A 200 7.77 -6.76 -3.49
C VAL A 200 9.21 -7.10 -3.85
N ALA A 201 9.88 -6.20 -4.58
CA ALA A 201 11.22 -6.45 -5.11
C ALA A 201 12.30 -6.22 -4.04
N THR A 202 13.14 -7.24 -3.79
CA THR A 202 14.16 -7.19 -2.75
C THR A 202 15.26 -6.18 -3.07
N GLU A 203 15.59 -5.97 -4.34
CA GLU A 203 16.59 -5.02 -4.82
C GLU A 203 16.07 -3.59 -4.94
N HIS A 204 14.74 -3.39 -4.82
CA HIS A 204 14.07 -2.10 -4.91
C HIS A 204 13.35 -1.75 -3.60
N HIS A 205 14.03 -1.87 -2.46
CA HIS A 205 13.51 -1.48 -1.13
C HIS A 205 12.16 -2.11 -0.77
N LEU A 206 11.86 -3.32 -1.24
CA LEU A 206 10.57 -4.00 -1.06
C LEU A 206 9.38 -3.19 -1.61
N LEU A 207 9.60 -2.39 -2.65
CA LEU A 207 8.52 -1.73 -3.38
C LEU A 207 7.66 -2.75 -4.14
N PRO A 208 6.34 -2.51 -4.24
CA PRO A 208 5.45 -3.40 -4.98
C PRO A 208 5.76 -3.31 -6.49
N VAL A 209 6.12 -4.45 -7.10
CA VAL A 209 6.45 -4.55 -8.53
C VAL A 209 5.42 -5.35 -9.31
N ARG A 210 4.57 -6.10 -8.62
CA ARG A 210 3.39 -6.74 -9.19
C ARG A 210 2.28 -6.78 -8.16
N ILE A 211 1.06 -6.47 -8.61
CA ILE A 211 -0.17 -6.58 -7.82
C ILE A 211 -1.18 -7.35 -8.66
N ARG A 212 -1.72 -8.43 -8.11
CA ARG A 212 -2.74 -9.23 -8.77
C ARG A 212 -4.00 -9.31 -7.90
N TYR A 213 -5.12 -8.97 -8.51
CA TYR A 213 -6.42 -9.15 -7.90
C TYR A 213 -7.26 -10.11 -8.74
N THR A 214 -7.76 -11.17 -8.11
CA THR A 214 -8.61 -12.15 -8.78
C THR A 214 -10.01 -12.11 -8.18
N GLU A 215 -11.00 -11.86 -9.02
CA GLU A 215 -12.41 -11.86 -8.66
C GLU A 215 -12.94 -13.27 -8.36
N LYS A 216 -14.15 -13.34 -7.81
CA LYS A 216 -14.81 -14.61 -7.45
C LYS A 216 -15.04 -15.56 -8.63
N ASP A 217 -15.21 -15.02 -9.82
CA ASP A 217 -15.40 -15.75 -11.08
C ASP A 217 -14.09 -16.20 -11.74
N GLY A 218 -12.94 -15.90 -11.13
CA GLY A 218 -11.61 -16.20 -11.63
C GLY A 218 -11.02 -15.13 -12.54
N THR A 219 -11.75 -14.05 -12.86
CA THR A 219 -11.20 -12.93 -13.62
C THR A 219 -10.05 -12.28 -12.86
N ALA A 220 -8.85 -12.27 -13.45
CA ALA A 220 -7.66 -11.72 -12.82
C ALA A 220 -7.24 -10.42 -13.48
N PHE A 221 -7.04 -9.39 -12.67
CA PHE A 221 -6.40 -8.12 -13.01
C PHE A 221 -4.97 -8.13 -12.49
N ASP A 222 -4.02 -7.91 -13.38
CA ASP A 222 -2.59 -8.05 -13.10
C ASP A 222 -1.87 -6.74 -13.47
N SER A 223 -1.29 -6.09 -12.48
CA SER A 223 -0.48 -4.88 -12.63
C SER A 223 0.98 -5.25 -12.47
N VAL A 224 1.77 -5.17 -13.53
CA VAL A 224 3.21 -5.51 -13.54
C VAL A 224 4.01 -4.26 -13.86
N VAL A 225 5.08 -4.04 -13.10
CA VAL A 225 5.97 -2.89 -13.26
C VAL A 225 6.57 -2.80 -14.65
N THR A 226 6.60 -1.56 -15.18
CA THR A 226 7.26 -1.22 -16.46
C THR A 226 8.35 -0.15 -16.29
N GLN A 227 8.29 0.62 -15.18
CA GLN A 227 9.28 1.65 -14.87
C GLN A 227 9.33 1.90 -13.37
N ILE A 228 10.52 2.11 -12.82
CA ILE A 228 10.75 2.63 -11.46
C ILE A 228 11.68 3.83 -11.60
N THR A 229 11.23 4.99 -11.15
CA THR A 229 12.00 6.23 -11.23
C THR A 229 12.14 6.81 -9.84
N PRO A 230 13.31 6.71 -9.20
CA PRO A 230 13.58 7.48 -8.00
C PRO A 230 13.67 8.97 -8.38
N ALA A 231 12.96 9.85 -7.70
CA ALA A 231 13.21 11.28 -7.81
C ALA A 231 14.52 11.61 -7.09
N ARG A 232 15.34 12.42 -7.75
CA ARG A 232 16.59 12.97 -7.18
C ARG A 232 16.31 14.04 -6.16
#